data_ac9eb0cdb5d68892fc89328ba7c4609e
#
_entry.id   ac9eb0cdb5d68892fc89328ba7c4609e
#
_cell.length_a   1.000
_cell.length_b   1.000
_cell.length_c   1.000
_cell.angle_alpha   90.00
_cell.angle_beta   90.00
_cell.angle_gamma   90.00
#
_symmetry.space_group_name_H-M   'P 1'
#
loop_
_entity.id
_entity.type
_entity.pdbx_description
1 polymer ?
#
loop_
_entity_poly.entity_id
_entity_poly.type
_entity_poly.pdbx_seq_one_letter_code
_entity_poly.pdbx_strand_id
1 'polypeptide(L)'
;MLRKITIMILLILTVAQFTSSNSIRSAREFIQNNIYVWSETQEEKLPIYCVDSQKKQIALTFDTAWGNEDIPQILKILKQENVKATFFFCGDWISKYPADIKTIYEEGHDIASHGDHHKYMTKLTDKQQQEEIQGVTQKIQGLLGIKIDLFRAPYGDYNESVVRNARKMNYYMIQWNVDSLDWQEPTKKQLIKKVCEHKNLSPGSIILMHTGTKCTKQALKQIIKNIKAKGYEFVPVSRLIYRRDYRIDPTGKQMKL
;
A
#
# COMPACT_ATOMS: atom_id res chain seq x y z
N MET A 1 0.18 11.82 29.43
CA MET A 1 -0.46 10.51 29.63
C MET A 1 -1.47 10.50 30.78
N LEU A 2 -1.12 10.97 31.97
CA LEU A 2 -2.05 11.01 33.13
C LEU A 2 -3.36 11.79 32.90
N ARG A 3 -3.33 12.96 32.25
CA ARG A 3 -4.55 13.76 31.98
C ARG A 3 -5.60 13.05 31.11
N LYS A 4 -5.17 12.18 30.19
CA LYS A 4 -6.06 11.42 29.28
C LYS A 4 -6.76 10.26 30.00
N ILE A 5 -6.05 9.62 30.94
CA ILE A 5 -6.59 8.54 31.78
C ILE A 5 -7.62 9.10 32.75
N THR A 6 -7.40 10.30 33.32
CA THR A 6 -8.31 10.98 34.26
C THR A 6 -9.64 11.33 33.60
N ILE A 7 -9.64 11.80 32.32
CA ILE A 7 -10.89 12.10 31.58
C ILE A 7 -11.69 10.81 31.32
N MET A 8 -11.02 9.72 30.97
CA MET A 8 -11.67 8.41 30.73
C MET A 8 -12.30 7.83 32.04
N ILE A 9 -11.62 7.98 33.17
CA ILE A 9 -12.14 7.54 34.47
C ILE A 9 -13.32 8.42 34.94
N LEU A 10 -13.29 9.72 34.68
CA LEU A 10 -14.43 10.62 35.00
C LEU A 10 -15.67 10.28 34.15
N LEU A 11 -15.50 9.92 32.85
CA LEU A 11 -16.63 9.48 32.02
C LEU A 11 -17.25 8.16 32.49
N ILE A 12 -16.45 7.23 33.01
CA ILE A 12 -16.92 5.94 33.53
C ILE A 12 -17.66 6.13 34.83
N LEU A 13 -17.23 7.04 35.71
CA LEU A 13 -17.86 7.32 36.99
C LEU A 13 -19.21 8.08 36.86
N THR A 14 -19.37 8.92 35.82
CA THR A 14 -20.66 9.57 35.53
C THR A 14 -21.71 8.62 34.99
N VAL A 15 -21.30 7.55 34.26
CA VAL A 15 -22.22 6.53 33.76
C VAL A 15 -22.76 5.61 34.84
N ALA A 16 -22.04 5.43 35.94
CA ALA A 16 -22.46 4.57 37.06
C ALA A 16 -23.63 5.14 37.89
N GLN A 17 -24.00 6.40 37.69
CA GLN A 17 -25.12 7.04 38.43
C GLN A 17 -26.47 7.02 37.70
N PHE A 18 -26.52 6.49 36.46
CA PHE A 18 -27.78 6.40 35.69
C PHE A 18 -28.33 4.97 35.68
N THR A 19 -29.38 4.75 36.46
CA THR A 19 -30.01 3.45 36.72
C THR A 19 -31.10 3.04 35.71
N SER A 20 -31.31 3.73 34.59
CA SER A 20 -32.29 3.32 33.57
C SER A 20 -31.60 2.64 32.38
N SER A 21 -32.20 1.57 31.89
CA SER A 21 -31.70 0.80 30.74
C SER A 21 -31.50 1.66 29.48
N ASN A 22 -32.31 2.67 29.26
CA ASN A 22 -32.25 3.61 28.16
C ASN A 22 -31.04 4.57 28.26
N SER A 23 -30.66 4.99 29.45
CA SER A 23 -29.52 5.87 29.69
C SER A 23 -28.17 5.14 29.47
N ILE A 24 -28.12 3.86 29.83
CA ILE A 24 -26.93 3.01 29.59
C ILE A 24 -26.74 2.76 28.09
N ARG A 25 -27.85 2.58 27.37
CA ARG A 25 -27.80 2.38 25.90
C ARG A 25 -27.33 3.64 25.18
N SER A 26 -27.89 4.80 25.49
CA SER A 26 -27.47 6.09 24.93
C SER A 26 -26.03 6.46 25.31
N ALA A 27 -25.59 6.14 26.53
CA ALA A 27 -24.20 6.33 26.94
C ALA A 27 -23.24 5.40 26.21
N ARG A 28 -23.61 4.13 25.95
CA ARG A 28 -22.84 3.20 25.13
C ARG A 28 -22.74 3.67 23.68
N GLU A 29 -23.85 4.08 23.09
CA GLU A 29 -23.88 4.61 21.72
C GLU A 29 -23.05 5.90 21.60
N PHE A 30 -23.14 6.81 22.59
CA PHE A 30 -22.31 8.02 22.66
C PHE A 30 -20.81 7.70 22.80
N ILE A 31 -20.45 6.77 23.67
CA ILE A 31 -19.06 6.33 23.87
C ILE A 31 -18.56 5.63 22.59
N GLN A 32 -19.36 4.76 22.02
CA GLN A 32 -18.99 4.01 20.81
C GLN A 32 -18.81 4.94 19.61
N ASN A 33 -19.73 5.90 19.42
CA ASN A 33 -19.63 6.89 18.35
C ASN A 33 -18.46 7.86 18.57
N ASN A 34 -18.20 8.30 19.79
CA ASN A 34 -17.07 9.19 20.06
C ASN A 34 -15.72 8.47 20.05
N ILE A 35 -15.65 7.20 20.46
CA ILE A 35 -14.45 6.36 20.30
C ILE A 35 -14.22 6.08 18.79
N TYR A 36 -15.28 5.83 18.03
CA TYR A 36 -15.19 5.63 16.57
C TYR A 36 -14.70 6.90 15.86
N VAL A 37 -15.30 8.05 16.16
CA VAL A 37 -14.88 9.36 15.63
C VAL A 37 -13.45 9.70 16.09
N TRP A 38 -13.04 9.31 17.28
CA TRP A 38 -11.69 9.57 17.80
C TRP A 38 -10.63 8.65 17.19
N SER A 39 -10.99 7.40 16.83
CA SER A 39 -10.12 6.49 16.07
C SER A 39 -9.99 6.90 14.62
N GLU A 40 -11.05 7.35 13.98
CA GLU A 40 -11.04 7.87 12.61
C GLU A 40 -10.14 9.10 12.44
N THR A 41 -10.07 10.01 13.44
CA THR A 41 -9.34 11.28 13.28
C THR A 41 -7.81 11.17 13.37
N GLN A 42 -7.26 10.08 13.87
CA GLN A 42 -5.79 9.89 13.96
C GLN A 42 -5.19 9.01 12.85
N GLU A 43 -5.99 8.14 12.24
CA GLU A 43 -5.51 7.17 11.24
C GLU A 43 -5.56 7.68 9.80
N GLU A 44 -6.24 8.79 9.54
CA GLU A 44 -6.62 9.21 8.18
C GLU A 44 -5.58 10.02 7.40
N LYS A 45 -4.42 10.35 7.98
CA LYS A 45 -3.54 11.38 7.41
C LYS A 45 -2.44 10.85 6.52
N LEU A 46 -2.02 9.62 6.66
CA LEU A 46 -0.85 9.09 5.96
C LEU A 46 -1.15 7.75 5.27
N PRO A 47 -0.51 7.50 4.11
CA PRO A 47 -0.46 6.17 3.51
C PRO A 47 0.52 5.25 4.27
N ILE A 48 0.50 3.97 3.91
CA ILE A 48 1.40 2.96 4.46
C ILE A 48 2.72 2.98 3.68
N TYR A 49 3.83 3.36 4.35
CA TYR A 49 5.17 3.34 3.77
C TYR A 49 5.93 2.04 4.05
N CYS A 50 5.68 1.45 5.19
CA CYS A 50 6.20 0.17 5.63
C CYS A 50 5.36 -0.38 6.78
N VAL A 51 5.65 -1.60 7.20
CA VAL A 51 4.93 -2.29 8.28
C VAL A 51 5.86 -2.60 9.44
N ASP A 52 5.40 -2.48 10.67
CA ASP A 52 6.10 -2.97 11.84
C ASP A 52 5.95 -4.50 11.92
N SER A 53 6.87 -5.21 11.29
CA SER A 53 6.83 -6.66 11.17
C SER A 53 7.89 -7.32 12.05
N GLN A 54 7.48 -8.29 12.86
CA GLN A 54 8.40 -9.14 13.62
C GLN A 54 9.06 -10.22 12.73
N LYS A 55 8.46 -10.50 11.57
CA LYS A 55 9.01 -11.43 10.58
C LYS A 55 9.88 -10.67 9.60
N LYS A 56 10.98 -11.27 9.14
CA LYS A 56 11.82 -10.70 8.08
C LYS A 56 11.13 -10.79 6.72
N GLN A 57 9.89 -10.28 6.63
CA GLN A 57 9.10 -10.20 5.42
C GLN A 57 9.15 -8.79 4.84
N ILE A 58 9.23 -8.68 3.53
CA ILE A 58 9.24 -7.43 2.77
C ILE A 58 8.41 -7.58 1.50
N ALA A 59 7.94 -6.47 0.95
CA ALA A 59 7.23 -6.46 -0.32
C ALA A 59 8.10 -5.86 -1.44
N LEU A 60 8.15 -6.56 -2.57
CA LEU A 60 8.66 -6.03 -3.83
C LEU A 60 7.49 -5.52 -4.65
N THR A 61 7.55 -4.26 -5.08
CA THR A 61 6.46 -3.63 -5.82
C THR A 61 6.95 -3.00 -7.12
N PHE A 62 6.08 -3.02 -8.14
CA PHE A 62 6.34 -2.43 -9.44
C PHE A 62 5.24 -1.45 -9.80
N ASP A 63 5.61 -0.19 -10.07
CA ASP A 63 4.71 0.76 -10.69
C ASP A 63 4.75 0.56 -12.20
N THR A 64 3.59 0.37 -12.82
CA THR A 64 3.45 -0.11 -14.20
C THR A 64 2.58 0.86 -14.99
N ALA A 65 3.24 1.79 -15.69
CA ALA A 65 2.60 2.84 -16.46
C ALA A 65 3.10 2.92 -17.92
N TRP A 66 4.29 2.40 -18.20
CA TRP A 66 4.93 2.49 -19.52
C TRP A 66 5.41 1.14 -20.00
N GLY A 67 5.30 0.90 -21.34
CA GLY A 67 5.84 -0.28 -22.00
C GLY A 67 5.40 -1.61 -21.37
N ASN A 68 5.70 -2.71 -22.02
CA ASN A 68 5.50 -4.06 -21.50
C ASN A 68 6.62 -5.03 -21.91
N GLU A 69 7.66 -4.52 -22.56
CA GLU A 69 8.72 -5.31 -23.17
C GLU A 69 9.57 -6.07 -22.15
N ASP A 70 9.56 -5.66 -20.91
CA ASP A 70 10.31 -6.28 -19.80
C ASP A 70 9.44 -7.21 -18.94
N ILE A 71 8.12 -7.15 -19.05
CA ILE A 71 7.17 -7.98 -18.27
C ILE A 71 7.52 -9.47 -18.37
N PRO A 72 7.71 -10.08 -19.55
CA PRO A 72 8.03 -11.51 -19.63
C PRO A 72 9.31 -11.89 -18.89
N GLN A 73 10.32 -11.00 -18.93
CA GLN A 73 11.59 -11.25 -18.24
C GLN A 73 11.46 -11.07 -16.73
N ILE A 74 10.72 -10.05 -16.27
CA ILE A 74 10.43 -9.82 -14.84
C ILE A 74 9.71 -11.04 -14.27
N LEU A 75 8.61 -11.48 -14.89
CA LEU A 75 7.84 -12.64 -14.47
C LEU A 75 8.69 -13.92 -14.44
N LYS A 76 9.50 -14.16 -15.47
CA LYS A 76 10.42 -15.29 -15.49
C LYS A 76 11.37 -15.28 -14.28
N ILE A 77 11.92 -14.12 -13.94
CA ILE A 77 12.81 -13.97 -12.77
C ILE A 77 12.05 -14.23 -11.48
N LEU A 78 10.88 -13.61 -11.30
CA LEU A 78 10.05 -13.78 -10.09
C LEU A 78 9.68 -15.25 -9.90
N LYS A 79 9.29 -15.94 -10.97
CA LYS A 79 8.98 -17.38 -10.97
C LYS A 79 10.19 -18.24 -10.60
N GLN A 80 11.35 -18.01 -11.23
CA GLN A 80 12.59 -18.73 -10.94
C GLN A 80 13.06 -18.57 -9.50
N GLU A 81 12.88 -17.38 -8.96
CA GLU A 81 13.27 -17.05 -7.59
C GLU A 81 12.14 -17.34 -6.57
N ASN A 82 10.99 -17.90 -7.00
CA ASN A 82 9.82 -18.15 -6.16
C ASN A 82 9.43 -16.92 -5.33
N VAL A 83 9.20 -15.79 -6.00
CA VAL A 83 8.81 -14.51 -5.39
C VAL A 83 7.47 -14.08 -5.96
N LYS A 84 6.54 -13.69 -5.07
CA LYS A 84 5.32 -12.99 -5.46
C LYS A 84 5.46 -11.52 -5.13
N ALA A 85 5.12 -10.66 -6.08
CA ALA A 85 5.25 -9.21 -6.01
C ALA A 85 3.86 -8.55 -6.10
N THR A 86 3.81 -7.24 -5.90
CA THR A 86 2.61 -6.42 -6.14
C THR A 86 2.86 -5.46 -7.28
N PHE A 87 1.98 -5.47 -8.28
CA PHE A 87 2.04 -4.57 -9.43
C PHE A 87 0.93 -3.51 -9.30
N PHE A 88 1.33 -2.25 -9.34
CA PHE A 88 0.45 -1.09 -9.34
C PHE A 88 0.27 -0.59 -10.77
N PHE A 89 -0.91 -0.79 -11.35
CA PHE A 89 -1.17 -0.53 -12.76
C PHE A 89 -1.91 0.78 -12.99
N CYS A 90 -1.48 1.53 -14.02
CA CYS A 90 -2.31 2.57 -14.60
C CYS A 90 -3.41 1.98 -15.48
N GLY A 91 -4.60 2.59 -15.47
CA GLY A 91 -5.72 2.12 -16.27
C GLY A 91 -5.49 2.19 -17.76
N ASP A 92 -4.72 3.19 -18.25
CA ASP A 92 -4.31 3.29 -19.65
C ASP A 92 -3.42 2.11 -20.07
N TRP A 93 -2.53 1.67 -19.17
CA TRP A 93 -1.68 0.50 -19.40
C TRP A 93 -2.51 -0.79 -19.47
N ILE A 94 -3.49 -0.96 -18.58
CA ILE A 94 -4.40 -2.11 -18.56
C ILE A 94 -5.17 -2.21 -19.87
N SER A 95 -5.67 -1.08 -20.37
CA SER A 95 -6.41 -1.02 -21.62
C SER A 95 -5.56 -1.42 -22.83
N LYS A 96 -4.26 -1.11 -22.77
CA LYS A 96 -3.30 -1.40 -23.85
C LYS A 96 -2.77 -2.83 -23.81
N TYR A 97 -2.59 -3.41 -22.61
CA TYR A 97 -1.93 -4.70 -22.42
C TYR A 97 -2.76 -5.69 -21.56
N PRO A 98 -4.02 -5.97 -21.92
CA PRO A 98 -4.89 -6.80 -21.09
C PRO A 98 -4.42 -8.24 -20.92
N ALA A 99 -3.66 -8.78 -21.89
CA ALA A 99 -3.11 -10.14 -21.81
C ALA A 99 -2.02 -10.26 -20.73
N ASP A 100 -1.18 -9.22 -20.58
CA ASP A 100 -0.14 -9.21 -19.56
C ASP A 100 -0.74 -9.17 -18.14
N ILE A 101 -1.84 -8.42 -17.94
CA ILE A 101 -2.57 -8.40 -16.66
C ILE A 101 -3.03 -9.81 -16.28
N LYS A 102 -3.64 -10.55 -17.23
CA LYS A 102 -4.07 -11.93 -16.99
C LYS A 102 -2.91 -12.81 -16.58
N THR A 103 -1.81 -12.73 -17.31
CA THR A 103 -0.61 -13.52 -17.02
C THR A 103 -0.03 -13.20 -15.63
N ILE A 104 0.07 -11.90 -15.27
CA ILE A 104 0.58 -11.46 -13.97
C ILE A 104 -0.32 -11.98 -12.84
N TYR A 105 -1.65 -11.90 -13.02
CA TYR A 105 -2.62 -12.40 -12.05
C TYR A 105 -2.57 -13.94 -11.92
N GLU A 106 -2.56 -14.67 -13.03
CA GLU A 106 -2.48 -16.13 -13.07
C GLU A 106 -1.19 -16.66 -12.44
N GLU A 107 -0.10 -15.92 -12.54
CA GLU A 107 1.14 -16.24 -11.84
C GLU A 107 1.10 -15.90 -10.33
N GLY A 108 -0.02 -15.39 -9.82
CA GLY A 108 -0.30 -15.19 -8.40
C GLY A 108 0.36 -13.95 -7.79
N HIS A 109 0.57 -12.92 -8.57
CA HIS A 109 0.98 -11.61 -8.12
C HIS A 109 -0.23 -10.76 -7.72
N ASP A 110 -0.04 -9.80 -6.79
CA ASP A 110 -1.06 -8.81 -6.47
C ASP A 110 -1.25 -7.83 -7.63
N ILE A 111 -2.50 -7.51 -7.90
CA ILE A 111 -2.92 -6.45 -8.83
C ILE A 111 -3.43 -5.27 -8.00
N ALA A 112 -2.92 -4.07 -8.27
CA ALA A 112 -3.22 -2.86 -7.53
C ALA A 112 -3.41 -1.64 -8.45
N SER A 113 -4.04 -0.58 -7.94
CA SER A 113 -4.31 0.65 -8.69
C SER A 113 -3.16 1.65 -8.59
N HIS A 114 -2.76 2.23 -9.74
CA HIS A 114 -1.83 3.37 -9.85
C HIS A 114 -2.46 4.58 -10.54
N GLY A 115 -3.79 4.77 -10.34
CA GLY A 115 -4.56 5.80 -11.04
C GLY A 115 -4.89 5.42 -12.47
N ASP A 116 -6.00 5.94 -12.99
CA ASP A 116 -6.47 5.56 -14.32
C ASP A 116 -5.60 6.16 -15.43
N HIS A 117 -5.24 7.44 -15.30
CA HIS A 117 -4.50 8.21 -16.31
C HIS A 117 -3.18 8.79 -15.80
N HIS A 118 -2.59 8.21 -14.74
CA HIS A 118 -1.31 8.62 -14.15
C HIS A 118 -1.19 10.11 -13.84
N LYS A 119 -2.25 10.71 -13.26
CA LYS A 119 -2.31 12.14 -12.95
C LYS A 119 -1.74 12.48 -11.57
N TYR A 120 -1.27 13.71 -11.41
CA TYR A 120 -0.97 14.27 -10.09
C TYR A 120 -2.25 14.39 -9.27
N MET A 121 -2.40 13.54 -8.24
CA MET A 121 -3.64 13.42 -7.45
C MET A 121 -3.97 14.71 -6.68
N THR A 122 -2.96 15.44 -6.22
CA THR A 122 -3.16 16.70 -5.47
C THR A 122 -3.70 17.85 -6.34
N LYS A 123 -3.64 17.72 -7.66
CA LYS A 123 -4.17 18.70 -8.62
C LYS A 123 -5.63 18.44 -9.01
N LEU A 124 -6.22 17.36 -8.52
CA LEU A 124 -7.55 16.91 -8.85
C LEU A 124 -8.55 17.30 -7.75
N THR A 125 -9.81 17.51 -8.15
CA THR A 125 -10.93 17.59 -7.22
C THR A 125 -11.20 16.24 -6.57
N ASP A 126 -11.90 16.21 -5.44
CA ASP A 126 -12.28 14.96 -4.74
C ASP A 126 -12.96 13.96 -5.70
N LYS A 127 -13.85 14.43 -6.55
CA LYS A 127 -14.54 13.59 -7.55
C LYS A 127 -13.55 12.99 -8.56
N GLN A 128 -12.66 13.81 -9.11
CA GLN A 128 -11.64 13.35 -10.05
C GLN A 128 -10.65 12.37 -9.42
N GLN A 129 -10.27 12.58 -8.13
CA GLN A 129 -9.46 11.63 -7.39
C GLN A 129 -10.14 10.26 -7.28
N GLN A 130 -11.45 10.25 -6.98
CA GLN A 130 -12.24 9.03 -6.91
C GLN A 130 -12.32 8.33 -8.27
N GLU A 131 -12.54 9.08 -9.34
CA GLU A 131 -12.57 8.56 -10.72
C GLU A 131 -11.23 7.91 -11.10
N GLU A 132 -10.09 8.55 -10.80
CA GLU A 132 -8.75 7.99 -11.03
C GLU A 132 -8.52 6.67 -10.27
N ILE A 133 -8.97 6.57 -9.02
CA ILE A 133 -8.81 5.35 -8.22
C ILE A 133 -9.73 4.24 -8.72
N GLN A 134 -11.01 4.55 -8.99
CA GLN A 134 -12.02 3.58 -9.38
C GLN A 134 -11.87 3.07 -10.82
N GLY A 135 -11.37 3.90 -11.74
CA GLY A 135 -11.22 3.54 -13.14
C GLY A 135 -10.42 2.27 -13.35
N VAL A 136 -9.30 2.13 -12.60
CA VAL A 136 -8.50 0.90 -12.60
C VAL A 136 -9.31 -0.30 -12.08
N THR A 137 -10.04 -0.13 -10.99
CA THR A 137 -10.83 -1.24 -10.41
C THR A 137 -11.92 -1.70 -11.36
N GLN A 138 -12.59 -0.79 -12.06
CA GLN A 138 -13.61 -1.15 -13.05
C GLN A 138 -13.00 -1.96 -14.21
N LYS A 139 -11.84 -1.55 -14.71
CA LYS A 139 -11.10 -2.28 -15.76
C LYS A 139 -10.69 -3.68 -15.29
N ILE A 140 -10.12 -3.78 -14.08
CA ILE A 140 -9.71 -5.07 -13.49
C ILE A 140 -10.92 -5.96 -13.22
N GLN A 141 -12.01 -5.41 -12.69
CA GLN A 141 -13.25 -6.15 -12.46
C GLN A 141 -13.82 -6.72 -13.79
N GLY A 142 -13.81 -5.90 -14.86
CA GLY A 142 -14.26 -6.34 -16.18
C GLY A 142 -13.36 -7.41 -16.81
N LEU A 143 -12.05 -7.35 -16.55
CA LEU A 143 -11.06 -8.23 -17.17
C LEU A 143 -10.86 -9.55 -16.41
N LEU A 144 -10.84 -9.50 -15.07
CA LEU A 144 -10.48 -10.61 -14.20
C LEU A 144 -11.61 -11.05 -13.25
N GLY A 145 -12.70 -10.29 -13.14
CA GLY A 145 -13.80 -10.57 -12.21
C GLY A 145 -13.46 -10.33 -10.73
N ILE A 146 -12.32 -9.71 -10.43
CA ILE A 146 -11.85 -9.48 -9.04
C ILE A 146 -12.01 -8.02 -8.62
N LYS A 147 -12.05 -7.78 -7.31
CA LYS A 147 -11.93 -6.46 -6.71
C LYS A 147 -10.52 -6.27 -6.18
N ILE A 148 -9.98 -5.06 -6.34
CA ILE A 148 -8.71 -4.65 -5.80
C ILE A 148 -8.93 -3.57 -4.73
N ASP A 149 -8.06 -3.52 -3.74
CA ASP A 149 -8.16 -2.59 -2.60
C ASP A 149 -6.83 -1.94 -2.22
N LEU A 150 -5.81 -2.08 -3.07
CA LEU A 150 -4.53 -1.41 -2.92
C LEU A 150 -4.43 -0.28 -3.95
N PHE A 151 -4.03 0.91 -3.49
CA PHE A 151 -3.83 2.07 -4.34
C PHE A 151 -2.49 2.74 -4.02
N ARG A 152 -1.77 3.14 -5.05
CA ARG A 152 -0.59 4.02 -4.95
C ARG A 152 -0.81 5.21 -5.85
N ALA A 153 -0.65 6.42 -5.30
CA ALA A 153 -0.76 7.64 -6.09
C ALA A 153 0.42 7.75 -7.08
N PRO A 154 0.16 8.10 -8.35
CA PRO A 154 1.22 8.42 -9.30
C PRO A 154 2.19 9.46 -8.73
N TYR A 155 3.48 9.30 -9.03
CA TYR A 155 4.56 10.18 -8.54
C TYR A 155 4.72 10.21 -7.00
N GLY A 156 4.00 9.38 -6.25
CA GLY A 156 3.89 9.52 -4.80
C GLY A 156 3.12 10.77 -4.37
N ASP A 157 2.37 11.40 -5.28
CA ASP A 157 1.70 12.69 -5.09
C ASP A 157 0.39 12.52 -4.33
N TYR A 158 0.38 12.91 -3.05
CA TYR A 158 -0.80 12.86 -2.21
C TYR A 158 -0.86 14.01 -1.20
N ASN A 159 -2.07 14.24 -0.70
CA ASN A 159 -2.37 15.07 0.46
C ASN A 159 -3.47 14.38 1.30
N GLU A 160 -3.93 15.03 2.37
CA GLU A 160 -4.96 14.46 3.25
C GLU A 160 -6.28 14.14 2.49
N SER A 161 -6.65 14.92 1.45
CA SER A 161 -7.87 14.63 0.69
C SER A 161 -7.74 13.34 -0.13
N VAL A 162 -6.59 13.09 -0.74
CA VAL A 162 -6.32 11.84 -1.51
C VAL A 162 -6.39 10.62 -0.59
N VAL A 163 -5.73 10.68 0.57
CA VAL A 163 -5.76 9.59 1.56
C VAL A 163 -7.19 9.33 2.04
N ARG A 164 -7.92 10.39 2.40
CA ARG A 164 -9.32 10.30 2.84
C ARG A 164 -10.22 9.70 1.75
N ASN A 165 -10.08 10.14 0.50
CA ASN A 165 -10.89 9.64 -0.62
C ASN A 165 -10.59 8.17 -0.91
N ALA A 166 -9.32 7.73 -0.91
CA ALA A 166 -8.96 6.35 -1.06
C ALA A 166 -9.59 5.47 0.05
N ARG A 167 -9.50 5.90 1.32
CA ARG A 167 -10.09 5.18 2.46
C ARG A 167 -11.61 5.09 2.41
N LYS A 168 -12.30 6.19 2.06
CA LYS A 168 -13.76 6.18 1.89
C LYS A 168 -14.24 5.16 0.85
N MET A 169 -13.38 4.83 -0.10
CA MET A 169 -13.62 3.81 -1.10
C MET A 169 -13.08 2.42 -0.71
N ASN A 170 -12.64 2.25 0.55
CA ASN A 170 -12.05 1.03 1.09
C ASN A 170 -10.73 0.60 0.45
N TYR A 171 -9.90 1.58 0.06
CA TYR A 171 -8.54 1.31 -0.40
C TYR A 171 -7.51 1.54 0.71
N TYR A 172 -6.52 0.66 0.76
CA TYR A 172 -5.27 0.88 1.47
C TYR A 172 -4.33 1.65 0.56
N MET A 173 -3.97 2.86 0.97
CA MET A 173 -3.02 3.67 0.21
C MET A 173 -1.61 3.27 0.59
N ILE A 174 -0.82 2.85 -0.41
CA ILE A 174 0.51 2.27 -0.24
C ILE A 174 1.56 3.21 -0.83
N GLN A 175 2.57 3.51 -0.06
CA GLN A 175 3.80 4.17 -0.50
C GLN A 175 4.98 3.17 -0.42
N TRP A 176 6.18 3.65 -0.15
CA TRP A 176 7.40 2.84 -0.01
C TRP A 176 8.38 3.51 0.95
N ASN A 177 9.24 2.73 1.56
CA ASN A 177 10.36 3.22 2.37
C ASN A 177 11.73 2.85 1.78
N VAL A 178 11.75 2.05 0.72
CA VAL A 178 12.95 1.71 -0.06
C VAL A 178 12.72 2.09 -1.51
N ASP A 179 13.32 3.19 -1.94
CA ASP A 179 13.25 3.67 -3.32
C ASP A 179 14.46 3.20 -4.12
N SER A 180 14.19 2.46 -5.18
CA SER A 180 15.24 1.97 -6.08
C SER A 180 15.84 3.09 -6.94
N LEU A 181 15.07 4.11 -7.28
CA LEU A 181 15.38 5.14 -8.28
C LEU A 181 15.74 4.55 -9.65
N ASP A 182 15.20 3.39 -9.99
CA ASP A 182 15.47 2.68 -11.25
C ASP A 182 15.01 3.44 -12.49
N TRP A 183 14.01 4.32 -12.35
CA TRP A 183 13.58 5.24 -13.41
C TRP A 183 14.66 6.23 -13.86
N GLN A 184 15.70 6.46 -13.05
CA GLN A 184 16.87 7.27 -13.41
C GLN A 184 17.90 6.50 -14.24
N GLU A 185 17.61 5.25 -14.61
CA GLU A 185 18.48 4.35 -15.39
C GLU A 185 19.90 4.20 -14.82
N PRO A 186 20.05 3.94 -13.52
CA PRO A 186 21.37 3.68 -12.94
C PRO A 186 22.00 2.41 -13.56
N THR A 187 23.29 2.26 -13.42
CA THR A 187 23.94 1.00 -13.79
C THR A 187 23.41 -0.15 -12.92
N LYS A 188 23.45 -1.37 -13.44
CA LYS A 188 23.06 -2.58 -12.70
C LYS A 188 23.70 -2.64 -11.30
N LYS A 189 25.00 -2.34 -11.18
CA LYS A 189 25.72 -2.36 -9.89
C LYS A 189 25.21 -1.31 -8.92
N GLN A 190 24.93 -0.11 -9.41
CA GLN A 190 24.38 1.00 -8.61
C GLN A 190 22.97 0.65 -8.11
N LEU A 191 22.11 0.10 -8.97
CA LEU A 191 20.76 -0.30 -8.60
C LEU A 191 20.77 -1.41 -7.54
N ILE A 192 21.60 -2.46 -7.72
CA ILE A 192 21.76 -3.53 -6.72
C ILE A 192 22.19 -2.94 -5.36
N LYS A 193 23.22 -2.09 -5.36
CA LYS A 193 23.70 -1.46 -4.14
C LYS A 193 22.60 -0.60 -3.50
N LYS A 194 21.93 0.24 -4.29
CA LYS A 194 20.88 1.15 -3.85
C LYS A 194 19.77 0.42 -3.09
N VAL A 195 19.29 -0.68 -3.63
CA VAL A 195 18.20 -1.46 -3.01
C VAL A 195 18.70 -2.34 -1.87
N CYS A 196 19.78 -3.11 -2.11
CA CYS A 196 20.22 -4.10 -1.13
C CYS A 196 20.93 -3.51 0.10
N GLU A 197 21.50 -2.29 -0.02
CA GLU A 197 22.18 -1.59 1.07
C GLU A 197 21.40 -0.33 1.49
N HIS A 198 20.12 -0.24 1.13
CA HIS A 198 19.29 0.91 1.50
C HIS A 198 19.15 1.00 3.01
N LYS A 199 19.39 2.21 3.57
CA LYS A 199 19.37 2.44 5.03
C LYS A 199 18.06 2.09 5.73
N ASN A 200 16.94 2.16 4.99
CA ASN A 200 15.61 1.85 5.50
C ASN A 200 15.20 0.39 5.25
N LEU A 201 16.05 -0.44 4.62
CA LEU A 201 15.70 -1.84 4.38
C LEU A 201 15.66 -2.60 5.70
N SER A 202 14.48 -3.00 6.12
CA SER A 202 14.17 -3.63 7.40
C SER A 202 12.96 -4.57 7.26
N PRO A 203 12.65 -5.42 8.23
CA PRO A 203 11.39 -6.16 8.25
C PRO A 203 10.21 -5.22 8.05
N GLY A 204 9.27 -5.62 7.17
CA GLY A 204 8.12 -4.81 6.80
C GLY A 204 8.36 -3.76 5.70
N SER A 205 9.55 -3.70 5.12
CA SER A 205 9.86 -2.75 4.03
C SER A 205 9.03 -3.01 2.78
N ILE A 206 8.64 -1.92 2.12
CA ILE A 206 8.04 -1.90 0.80
C ILE A 206 9.04 -1.26 -0.16
N ILE A 207 9.46 -2.03 -1.17
CA ILE A 207 10.47 -1.62 -2.16
C ILE A 207 9.73 -1.15 -3.41
N LEU A 208 10.01 0.09 -3.86
CA LEU A 208 9.55 0.61 -5.14
C LEU A 208 10.53 0.26 -6.25
N MET A 209 10.00 -0.33 -7.31
CA MET A 209 10.62 -0.46 -8.63
C MET A 209 9.60 -0.11 -9.72
N HIS A 210 10.04 -0.03 -10.97
CA HIS A 210 9.18 0.23 -12.12
C HIS A 210 9.37 -0.84 -13.20
N THR A 211 8.30 -1.11 -13.95
CA THR A 211 8.40 -1.79 -15.25
C THR A 211 8.73 -0.76 -16.33
N GLY A 212 9.15 -1.23 -17.52
CA GLY A 212 9.52 -0.35 -18.62
C GLY A 212 10.93 0.27 -18.49
N THR A 213 11.71 -0.11 -17.47
CA THR A 213 13.09 0.37 -17.28
C THR A 213 14.11 -0.69 -17.73
N LYS A 214 15.21 -0.25 -18.33
CA LYS A 214 16.25 -1.19 -18.81
C LYS A 214 17.02 -1.84 -17.66
N CYS A 215 17.30 -1.08 -16.61
CA CYS A 215 18.15 -1.53 -15.50
C CYS A 215 17.43 -2.51 -14.56
N THR A 216 16.12 -2.38 -14.35
CA THR A 216 15.35 -3.24 -13.45
C THR A 216 15.43 -4.70 -13.85
N LYS A 217 15.06 -5.06 -15.09
CA LYS A 217 15.14 -6.45 -15.56
C LYS A 217 16.55 -7.05 -15.51
N GLN A 218 17.58 -6.23 -15.58
CA GLN A 218 18.98 -6.68 -15.52
C GLN A 218 19.44 -6.94 -14.08
N ALA A 219 18.95 -6.16 -13.11
CA ALA A 219 19.38 -6.20 -11.71
C ALA A 219 18.51 -7.11 -10.83
N LEU A 220 17.24 -7.27 -11.18
CA LEU A 220 16.19 -7.87 -10.35
C LEU A 220 16.59 -9.21 -9.74
N LYS A 221 17.12 -10.14 -10.56
CA LYS A 221 17.53 -11.46 -10.07
C LYS A 221 18.59 -11.37 -8.96
N GLN A 222 19.58 -10.50 -9.13
CA GLN A 222 20.64 -10.33 -8.14
C GLN A 222 20.14 -9.62 -6.89
N ILE A 223 19.25 -8.64 -7.04
CA ILE A 223 18.59 -7.96 -5.90
C ILE A 223 17.84 -8.99 -5.05
N ILE A 224 17.01 -9.83 -5.66
CA ILE A 224 16.24 -10.86 -4.94
C ILE A 224 17.19 -11.81 -4.21
N LYS A 225 18.22 -12.32 -4.87
CA LYS A 225 19.20 -13.24 -4.24
C LYS A 225 19.92 -12.60 -3.06
N ASN A 226 20.39 -11.37 -3.20
CA ASN A 226 21.11 -10.66 -2.15
C ASN A 226 20.21 -10.39 -0.94
N ILE A 227 18.95 -10.04 -1.16
CA ILE A 227 17.99 -9.79 -0.09
C ILE A 227 17.61 -11.11 0.62
N LYS A 228 17.39 -12.20 -0.12
CA LYS A 228 17.16 -13.53 0.45
C LYS A 228 18.36 -14.01 1.27
N ALA A 229 19.59 -13.75 0.82
CA ALA A 229 20.80 -14.09 1.55
C ALA A 229 20.91 -13.36 2.90
N LYS A 230 20.24 -12.22 3.07
CA LYS A 230 20.09 -11.51 4.35
C LYS A 230 18.98 -12.09 5.24
N GLY A 231 18.32 -13.16 4.81
CA GLY A 231 17.26 -13.86 5.52
C GLY A 231 15.86 -13.23 5.34
N TYR A 232 15.67 -12.34 4.39
CA TYR A 232 14.35 -11.79 4.08
C TYR A 232 13.53 -12.73 3.19
N GLU A 233 12.23 -12.79 3.46
CA GLU A 233 11.21 -13.42 2.65
C GLU A 233 10.42 -12.34 1.89
N PHE A 234 10.19 -12.57 0.58
CA PHE A 234 9.32 -11.70 -0.21
C PHE A 234 7.88 -12.17 -0.12
N VAL A 235 7.00 -11.25 0.24
CA VAL A 235 5.55 -11.47 0.21
C VAL A 235 4.87 -10.32 -0.54
N PRO A 236 3.71 -10.54 -1.19
CA PRO A 236 2.96 -9.43 -1.78
C PRO A 236 2.44 -8.47 -0.70
N VAL A 237 2.18 -7.22 -1.07
CA VAL A 237 1.70 -6.17 -0.14
C VAL A 237 0.43 -6.62 0.58
N SER A 238 -0.48 -7.32 -0.12
CA SER A 238 -1.72 -7.83 0.46
C SER A 238 -1.53 -8.74 1.67
N ARG A 239 -0.38 -9.44 1.74
CA ARG A 239 0.02 -10.30 2.88
C ARG A 239 0.91 -9.61 3.88
N LEU A 240 1.55 -8.51 3.50
CA LEU A 240 2.46 -7.77 4.37
C LEU A 240 1.71 -6.87 5.33
N ILE A 241 0.67 -6.16 4.83
CA ILE A 241 -0.05 -5.13 5.60
C ILE A 241 -1.07 -5.76 6.56
N TYR A 242 -1.34 -5.06 7.66
CA TYR A 242 -2.43 -5.36 8.56
C TYR A 242 -3.75 -4.84 7.97
N ARG A 243 -4.79 -5.67 7.95
CA ARG A 243 -6.11 -5.32 7.44
C ARG A 243 -7.06 -4.82 8.53
N ARG A 244 -6.75 -5.09 9.81
CA ARG A 244 -7.54 -4.71 11.00
C ARG A 244 -6.61 -4.46 12.17
N ASP A 245 -7.09 -3.76 13.17
CA ASP A 245 -6.41 -3.56 14.45
C ASP A 245 -4.98 -3.00 14.27
N TYR A 246 -4.89 -1.89 13.53
CA TYR A 246 -3.62 -1.20 13.27
C TYR A 246 -3.76 0.31 13.43
N ARG A 247 -2.65 0.98 13.53
CA ARG A 247 -2.49 2.43 13.38
C ARG A 247 -1.32 2.72 12.46
N ILE A 248 -1.29 3.92 11.90
CA ILE A 248 -0.15 4.43 11.13
C ILE A 248 0.53 5.51 11.97
N ASP A 249 1.83 5.36 12.22
CA ASP A 249 2.60 6.34 12.97
C ASP A 249 2.94 7.58 12.11
N PRO A 250 3.47 8.68 12.69
CA PRO A 250 3.82 9.88 11.92
C PRO A 250 4.87 9.67 10.83
N THR A 251 5.55 8.53 10.77
CA THR A 251 6.50 8.19 9.71
C THR A 251 5.87 7.39 8.58
N GLY A 252 4.57 7.08 8.68
CA GLY A 252 3.86 6.22 7.73
C GLY A 252 4.05 4.72 7.98
N LYS A 253 4.62 4.32 9.11
CA LYS A 253 4.76 2.91 9.47
C LYS A 253 3.43 2.39 10.03
N GLN A 254 2.91 1.32 9.41
CA GLN A 254 1.74 0.61 9.91
C GLN A 254 2.12 -0.30 11.08
N MET A 255 1.50 -0.11 12.22
CA MET A 255 1.76 -0.83 13.47
C MET A 255 0.51 -1.56 13.92
N LYS A 256 0.66 -2.80 14.39
CA LYS A 256 -0.45 -3.55 15.01
C LYS A 256 -0.83 -2.90 16.33
N LEU A 257 -2.15 -2.85 16.62
CA LEU A 257 -2.69 -2.41 17.90
C LEU A 257 -2.68 -3.54 18.92
#